data_2573d85ec68e8ae2931547ea3a7c2bdf
#
_entry.id   2573d85ec68e8ae2931547ea3a7c2bdf
#
_cell.length_a   1.000
_cell.length_b   1.000
_cell.length_c   1.000
_cell.angle_alpha   90.00
_cell.angle_beta   90.00
_cell.angle_gamma   90.00
#
_symmetry.space_group_name_H-M   'P 1'
#
loop_
_entity.id
_entity.type
_entity.pdbx_description
1 polymer ?
#
loop_
_entity_poly.entity_id
_entity_poly.type
_entity_poly.pdbx_seq_one_letter_code
_entity_poly.pdbx_strand_id
1 'polypeptide(L)'
;MKTLGETLKKLRKSRSLRQADLAHELNLSRSQINNYENGFSEPDLTTLFRLSSFFNVSLDALIGRTDATDDERLRNTLIGVQKTYAALSESQRKNFCKQLDHYVRFLGENHEIL
;
A
#
# COMPACT_ATOMS: atom_id res chain seq x y z
N MET A 1 15.43 6.17 4.15
CA MET A 1 14.72 5.71 2.94
C MET A 1 14.53 4.21 3.05
N LYS A 2 13.30 3.74 2.89
CA LYS A 2 13.03 2.30 2.95
C LYS A 2 13.56 1.62 1.70
N THR A 3 14.31 0.57 1.86
CA THR A 3 14.77 -0.26 0.75
C THR A 3 13.64 -1.20 0.32
N LEU A 4 13.79 -1.79 -0.87
CA LEU A 4 12.89 -2.84 -1.34
C LEU A 4 12.78 -3.97 -0.32
N GLY A 5 13.91 -4.41 0.23
CA GLY A 5 13.94 -5.50 1.19
C GLY A 5 13.16 -5.22 2.45
N GLU A 6 13.32 -4.03 3.00
CA GLU A 6 12.58 -3.59 4.20
C GLU A 6 11.08 -3.52 3.92
N THR A 7 10.70 -2.95 2.78
CA THR A 7 9.31 -2.84 2.36
C THR A 7 8.69 -4.23 2.17
N LEU A 8 9.40 -5.11 1.48
CA LEU A 8 8.95 -6.48 1.24
C LEU A 8 8.71 -7.23 2.55
N LYS A 9 9.64 -7.13 3.47
CA LYS A 9 9.52 -7.76 4.79
C LYS A 9 8.31 -7.22 5.56
N LYS A 10 8.11 -5.91 5.54
CA LYS A 10 6.98 -5.26 6.20
C LYS A 10 5.64 -5.72 5.60
N LEU A 11 5.53 -5.75 4.29
CA LEU A 11 4.33 -6.22 3.60
C LEU A 11 4.03 -7.69 3.92
N ARG A 12 5.06 -8.53 3.88
CA ARG A 12 4.92 -9.94 4.21
C ARG A 12 4.39 -10.13 5.63
N LYS A 13 4.99 -9.45 6.59
CA LYS A 13 4.58 -9.54 8.01
C LYS A 13 3.18 -8.99 8.22
N SER A 14 2.78 -7.97 7.47
CA SER A 14 1.43 -7.39 7.58
C SER A 14 0.34 -8.38 7.21
N ARG A 15 0.67 -9.40 6.40
CA ARG A 15 -0.24 -10.48 6.04
C ARG A 15 0.00 -11.75 6.84
N SER A 16 0.83 -11.68 7.87
CA SER A 16 1.17 -12.83 8.72
C SER A 16 1.77 -14.01 7.94
N LEU A 17 2.54 -13.70 6.89
CA LEU A 17 3.20 -14.70 6.06
C LEU A 17 4.63 -14.94 6.53
N ARG A 18 5.04 -16.21 6.51
CA ARG A 18 6.45 -16.57 6.66
C ARG A 18 7.15 -16.41 5.31
N GLN A 19 8.48 -16.34 5.31
CA GLN A 19 9.24 -16.31 4.06
C GLN A 19 8.91 -17.50 3.16
N ALA A 20 8.76 -18.69 3.74
CA ALA A 20 8.40 -19.90 3.00
C ALA A 20 7.01 -19.79 2.36
N ASP A 21 6.05 -19.19 3.05
CA ASP A 21 4.69 -19.00 2.54
C ASP A 21 4.69 -18.07 1.32
N LEU A 22 5.38 -16.94 1.42
CA LEU A 22 5.49 -16.00 0.31
C LEU A 22 6.20 -16.63 -0.88
N ALA A 23 7.28 -17.34 -0.61
CA ALA A 23 8.03 -18.05 -1.66
C ALA A 23 7.13 -19.05 -2.41
N HIS A 24 6.34 -19.81 -1.68
CA HIS A 24 5.40 -20.77 -2.28
C HIS A 24 4.39 -20.06 -3.19
N GLU A 25 3.78 -18.98 -2.72
CA GLU A 25 2.79 -18.21 -3.48
C GLU A 25 3.35 -17.64 -4.79
N LEU A 26 4.62 -17.27 -4.79
CA LEU A 26 5.27 -16.66 -5.95
C LEU A 26 6.14 -17.63 -6.76
N ASN A 27 6.10 -18.91 -6.40
CA ASN A 27 6.92 -19.94 -7.04
C ASN A 27 8.43 -19.59 -7.02
N LEU A 28 8.87 -19.10 -5.87
CA LEU A 28 10.26 -18.76 -5.60
C LEU A 28 10.77 -19.65 -4.46
N SER A 29 12.08 -19.65 -4.26
CA SER A 29 12.66 -20.32 -3.10
C SER A 29 12.64 -19.40 -1.88
N ARG A 30 12.62 -20.00 -0.68
CA ARG A 30 12.75 -19.23 0.55
C ARG A 30 14.05 -18.41 0.58
N SER A 31 15.15 -18.99 0.05
CA SER A 31 16.42 -18.31 -0.05
C SER A 31 16.34 -17.03 -0.89
N GLN A 32 15.59 -17.08 -2.00
CA GLN A 32 15.39 -15.88 -2.82
C GLN A 32 14.66 -14.77 -2.06
N ILE A 33 13.60 -15.13 -1.35
CA ILE A 33 12.87 -14.16 -0.52
C ILE A 33 13.78 -13.59 0.56
N ASN A 34 14.53 -14.44 1.25
CA ASN A 34 15.48 -14.00 2.28
C ASN A 34 16.52 -13.04 1.70
N ASN A 35 17.07 -13.36 0.54
CA ASN A 35 18.08 -12.52 -0.12
C ASN A 35 17.50 -11.16 -0.53
N TYR A 36 16.27 -11.14 -1.03
CA TYR A 36 15.59 -9.88 -1.36
C TYR A 36 15.36 -9.02 -0.11
N GLU A 37 14.89 -9.63 0.97
CA GLU A 37 14.60 -8.91 2.22
C GLU A 37 15.85 -8.33 2.87
N ASN A 38 16.97 -9.02 2.73
CA ASN A 38 18.24 -8.60 3.33
C ASN A 38 19.14 -7.77 2.38
N GLY A 39 18.68 -7.51 1.17
CA GLY A 39 19.43 -6.70 0.21
C GLY A 39 20.61 -7.40 -0.43
N PHE A 40 20.70 -8.73 -0.33
CA PHE A 40 21.78 -9.51 -0.96
C PHE A 40 21.58 -9.70 -2.46
N SER A 41 20.35 -9.62 -2.92
CA SER A 41 20.03 -9.66 -4.34
C SER A 41 18.77 -8.85 -4.60
N GLU A 42 18.58 -8.47 -5.87
CA GLU A 42 17.41 -7.72 -6.30
C GLU A 42 16.57 -8.59 -7.21
N PRO A 43 15.23 -8.55 -7.07
CA PRO A 43 14.36 -9.26 -7.99
C PRO A 43 14.42 -8.63 -9.39
N ASP A 44 14.23 -9.47 -10.42
CA ASP A 44 14.09 -8.97 -11.77
C ASP A 44 12.74 -8.26 -11.96
N LEU A 45 12.55 -7.64 -13.11
CA LEU A 45 11.35 -6.85 -13.39
C LEU A 45 10.08 -7.70 -13.31
N THR A 46 10.11 -8.90 -13.85
CA THR A 46 8.97 -9.83 -13.80
C THR A 46 8.58 -10.16 -12.37
N THR A 47 9.58 -10.45 -11.53
CA THR A 47 9.37 -10.75 -10.12
C THR A 47 8.83 -9.53 -9.37
N LEU A 48 9.33 -8.34 -9.69
CA LEU A 48 8.82 -7.08 -9.11
C LEU A 48 7.33 -6.88 -9.43
N PHE A 49 6.91 -7.11 -10.66
CA PHE A 49 5.52 -7.04 -11.05
C PHE A 49 4.66 -8.06 -10.30
N ARG A 50 5.18 -9.27 -10.13
CA ARG A 50 4.46 -10.32 -9.39
C ARG A 50 4.31 -9.96 -7.92
N LEU A 51 5.35 -9.40 -7.31
CA LEU A 51 5.31 -8.92 -5.92
C LEU A 51 4.30 -7.77 -5.77
N SER A 52 4.32 -6.80 -6.67
CA SER A 52 3.40 -5.68 -6.61
C SER A 52 1.95 -6.13 -6.76
N SER A 53 1.70 -7.07 -7.66
CA SER A 53 0.35 -7.63 -7.86
C SER A 53 -0.11 -8.44 -6.65
N PHE A 54 0.77 -9.26 -6.08
CA PHE A 54 0.45 -10.07 -4.92
C PHE A 54 0.07 -9.21 -3.72
N PHE A 55 0.84 -8.16 -3.45
CA PHE A 55 0.60 -7.26 -2.33
C PHE A 55 -0.38 -6.12 -2.66
N ASN A 56 -0.80 -6.03 -3.91
CA ASN A 56 -1.70 -4.97 -4.39
C ASN A 56 -1.16 -3.57 -4.07
N VAL A 57 0.10 -3.37 -4.34
CA VAL A 57 0.79 -2.07 -4.17
C VAL A 57 1.43 -1.66 -5.49
N SER A 58 1.69 -0.36 -5.66
CA SER A 58 2.40 0.12 -6.84
C SER A 58 3.88 -0.30 -6.79
N LEU A 59 4.53 -0.32 -7.95
CA LEU A 59 5.98 -0.55 -8.01
C LEU A 59 6.74 0.50 -7.21
N ASP A 60 6.32 1.76 -7.28
CA ASP A 60 6.95 2.84 -6.52
C ASP A 60 6.85 2.60 -5.01
N ALA A 61 5.70 2.17 -4.53
CA ALA A 61 5.53 1.82 -3.12
C ALA A 61 6.42 0.64 -2.72
N LEU A 62 6.53 -0.36 -3.61
CA LEU A 62 7.32 -1.56 -3.35
C LEU A 62 8.81 -1.24 -3.24
N ILE A 63 9.34 -0.41 -4.13
CA ILE A 63 10.77 -0.05 -4.14
C ILE A 63 11.12 1.08 -3.16
N GLY A 64 10.14 1.57 -2.40
CA GLY A 64 10.36 2.59 -1.39
C GLY A 64 10.45 4.00 -1.93
N ARG A 65 10.05 4.22 -3.17
CA ARG A 65 9.87 5.57 -3.71
C ARG A 65 8.56 6.11 -3.19
N THR A 66 8.66 6.85 -2.12
CA THR A 66 7.48 7.40 -1.47
C THR A 66 7.31 8.84 -1.90
N ASP A 67 6.19 9.10 -2.56
CA ASP A 67 5.75 10.47 -2.76
C ASP A 67 5.19 11.02 -1.44
N ALA A 68 4.88 12.30 -1.43
CA ALA A 68 4.21 12.95 -0.30
C ALA A 68 2.89 12.25 0.08
N THR A 69 2.36 11.45 -0.83
CA THR A 69 1.15 10.64 -0.61
C THR A 69 1.38 9.43 0.28
N ASP A 70 2.64 9.07 0.59
CA ASP A 70 2.97 7.96 1.48
C ASP A 70 3.03 8.40 2.94
N ASP A 71 2.39 9.51 3.28
CA ASP A 71 2.19 9.92 4.64
C ASP A 71 1.27 8.91 5.32
N GLU A 72 1.73 8.35 6.43
CA GLU A 72 0.96 7.39 7.22
C GLU A 72 -0.39 7.97 7.68
N ARG A 73 -0.43 9.26 7.97
CA ARG A 73 -1.67 9.96 8.33
C ARG A 73 -2.67 9.96 7.19
N LEU A 74 -2.21 10.23 5.97
CA LEU A 74 -3.07 10.19 4.80
C LEU A 74 -3.61 8.78 4.57
N ARG A 75 -2.76 7.78 4.68
CA ARG A 75 -3.15 6.38 4.55
C ARG A 75 -4.22 6.01 5.56
N ASN A 76 -4.02 6.35 6.83
CA ASN A 76 -4.99 6.08 7.89
C ASN A 76 -6.31 6.80 7.66
N THR A 77 -6.26 8.04 7.17
CA THR A 77 -7.46 8.80 6.82
C THR A 77 -8.23 8.12 5.70
N LEU A 78 -7.54 7.66 4.65
CA LEU A 78 -8.18 6.94 3.54
C LEU A 78 -8.81 5.62 3.99
N ILE A 79 -8.15 4.91 4.90
CA ILE A 79 -8.71 3.69 5.50
C ILE A 79 -9.99 4.03 6.27
N GLY A 80 -10.00 5.12 7.03
CA GLY A 80 -11.18 5.60 7.74
C GLY A 80 -12.34 5.92 6.80
N VAL A 81 -12.05 6.57 5.68
CA VAL A 81 -13.02 6.88 4.64
C VAL A 81 -13.63 5.58 4.07
N GLN A 82 -12.79 4.59 3.76
CA GLN A 82 -13.24 3.32 3.22
C GLN A 82 -14.11 2.54 4.20
N LYS A 83 -13.72 2.51 5.47
CA LYS A 83 -14.51 1.83 6.53
C LYS A 83 -15.87 2.48 6.71
N THR A 84 -15.91 3.80 6.75
CA THR A 84 -17.16 4.54 6.87
C THR A 84 -18.08 4.27 5.69
N TYR A 85 -17.55 4.34 4.49
CA TYR A 85 -18.28 4.05 3.26
C TYR A 85 -18.87 2.64 3.28
N ALA A 86 -18.08 1.64 3.69
CA ALA A 86 -18.52 0.25 3.71
C ALA A 86 -19.70 0.01 4.67
N ALA A 87 -19.81 0.82 5.74
CA ALA A 87 -20.86 0.69 6.74
C ALA A 87 -22.18 1.38 6.33
N LEU A 88 -22.18 2.14 5.24
CA LEU A 88 -23.34 2.92 4.81
C LEU A 88 -24.24 2.13 3.85
N SER A 89 -25.53 2.51 3.81
CA SER A 89 -26.44 2.02 2.78
C SER A 89 -26.10 2.61 1.42
N GLU A 90 -26.65 2.04 0.36
CA GLU A 90 -26.40 2.50 -1.01
C GLU A 90 -26.74 3.99 -1.20
N SER A 91 -27.89 4.43 -0.70
CA SER A 91 -28.28 5.84 -0.80
C SER A 91 -27.39 6.75 0.04
N GLN A 92 -26.97 6.30 1.21
CA GLN A 92 -26.07 7.05 2.07
C GLN A 92 -24.67 7.17 1.44
N ARG A 93 -24.20 6.11 0.75
CA ARG A 93 -22.90 6.12 0.06
C ARG A 93 -22.81 7.22 -0.98
N LYS A 94 -23.88 7.41 -1.75
CA LYS A 94 -23.95 8.45 -2.78
C LYS A 94 -23.82 9.84 -2.17
N ASN A 95 -24.56 10.11 -1.09
CA ASN A 95 -24.50 11.39 -0.38
C ASN A 95 -23.16 11.59 0.33
N PHE A 96 -22.63 10.53 0.90
CA PHE A 96 -21.31 10.56 1.54
C PHE A 96 -20.22 11.00 0.57
N CYS A 97 -20.15 10.39 -0.61
CA CYS A 97 -19.17 10.77 -1.62
C CYS A 97 -19.34 12.21 -2.08
N LYS A 98 -20.58 12.64 -2.27
CA LYS A 98 -20.88 14.01 -2.70
C LYS A 98 -20.42 15.05 -1.68
N GLN A 99 -20.72 14.81 -0.41
CA GLN A 99 -20.31 15.70 0.67
C GLN A 99 -18.80 15.70 0.86
N LEU A 100 -18.18 14.53 0.79
CA LEU A 100 -16.74 14.39 0.91
C LEU A 100 -16.02 15.13 -0.21
N ASP A 101 -16.48 14.99 -1.45
CA ASP A 101 -15.92 15.70 -2.60
C ASP A 101 -15.99 17.22 -2.41
N HIS A 102 -17.12 17.71 -1.93
CA HIS A 102 -17.27 19.14 -1.64
C HIS A 102 -16.30 19.62 -0.57
N TYR A 103 -16.14 18.83 0.48
CA TYR A 103 -15.24 19.18 1.58
C TYR A 103 -13.78 19.17 1.15
N VAL A 104 -13.38 18.16 0.41
CA VAL A 104 -12.03 18.07 -0.14
C VAL A 104 -11.73 19.25 -1.06
N ARG A 105 -12.67 19.60 -1.93
CA ARG A 105 -12.54 20.76 -2.83
C ARG A 105 -12.44 22.06 -2.04
N PHE A 106 -13.27 22.22 -1.02
CA PHE A 106 -13.24 23.40 -0.15
C PHE A 106 -11.87 23.56 0.51
N LEU A 107 -11.32 22.46 1.06
CA LEU A 107 -9.99 22.49 1.68
C LEU A 107 -8.89 22.79 0.65
N GLY A 108 -9.02 22.27 -0.55
CA GLY A 108 -8.08 22.53 -1.63
C GLY A 108 -8.05 23.99 -2.08
N GLU A 109 -9.18 24.69 -1.97
CA GLU A 109 -9.31 26.11 -2.34
C GLU A 109 -9.04 27.07 -1.18
N ASN A 110 -8.97 26.55 0.04
CA ASN A 110 -8.84 27.35 1.26
C ASN A 110 -7.72 26.82 2.16
N HIS A 111 -6.51 26.71 1.61
CA HIS A 111 -5.34 26.18 2.33
C HIS A 111 -5.05 26.94 3.62
N GLU A 112 -5.42 28.20 3.70
CA GLU A 112 -5.15 29.07 4.83
C GLU A 112 -5.82 28.60 6.13
N ILE A 113 -6.85 27.74 6.02
CA ILE A 113 -7.50 27.19 7.23
C ILE A 113 -6.80 25.92 7.73
N LEU A 114 -5.83 25.42 6.98
CA LEU A 114 -5.05 24.25 7.33
C LEU A 114 -3.75 24.67 8.01
#